data_59a1bb69bb68d5cc9f0249ac88b0b66e
#
_entry.id   59a1bb69bb68d5cc9f0249ac88b0b66e
#
_cell.length_a   1.000
_cell.length_b   1.000
_cell.length_c   1.000
_cell.angle_alpha   90.00
_cell.angle_beta   90.00
_cell.angle_gamma   90.00
#
_symmetry.space_group_name_H-M   'P 1'
#
loop_
_entity.id
_entity.type
_entity.pdbx_description
1 polymer ?
#
loop_
_entity_poly.entity_id
_entity_poly.type
_entity_poly.pdbx_seq_one_letter_code
_entity_poly.pdbx_strand_id
1 'polypeptide(L)'
;MAKLTKKQKAQAGKIESTQLYPLVDALNLVKEHATAKFDESIDVAVQLGVDAKKSDQVVRGAVVLPNGTGKTKRVAVFAQGAKAEEAKAAGADVVGMDDLAAEVKAGNMPFDIVIAAPDAMRVVGTLGQILGPRGLMPNPKVGTVTPDVATAVKNAKAGQVQFRVDKAGIIHGTIGRRSFDTDKLQGNLAALIEALNK
;
A
#
# COMPACT_ATOMS: atom_id res chain seq x y z
N MET A 1 -7.63 -35.63 -0.44
CA MET A 1 -8.08 -34.20 -0.41
C MET A 1 -8.09 -33.70 1.02
N ALA A 2 -7.59 -32.50 1.28
CA ALA A 2 -7.62 -31.89 2.61
C ALA A 2 -9.06 -31.63 3.06
N LYS A 3 -9.36 -31.89 4.34
CA LYS A 3 -10.69 -31.61 4.92
C LYS A 3 -10.97 -30.13 4.92
N LEU A 4 -12.10 -29.70 4.34
CA LEU A 4 -12.52 -28.30 4.35
C LEU A 4 -12.68 -27.79 5.81
N THR A 5 -12.21 -26.59 6.07
CA THR A 5 -12.41 -25.89 7.35
C THR A 5 -13.89 -25.54 7.55
N LYS A 6 -14.31 -25.25 8.79
CA LYS A 6 -15.70 -24.83 9.08
C LYS A 6 -16.10 -23.60 8.25
N LYS A 7 -15.21 -22.63 8.05
CA LYS A 7 -15.44 -21.45 7.21
C LYS A 7 -15.65 -21.82 5.74
N GLN A 8 -14.76 -22.65 5.18
CA GLN A 8 -14.89 -23.12 3.80
C GLN A 8 -16.17 -23.90 3.56
N LYS A 9 -16.61 -24.73 4.54
CA LYS A 9 -17.89 -25.44 4.45
C LYS A 9 -19.09 -24.49 4.46
N ALA A 10 -19.06 -23.41 5.24
CA ALA A 10 -20.12 -22.39 5.28
C ALA A 10 -20.21 -21.56 4.00
N GLN A 11 -19.11 -21.45 3.26
CA GLN A 11 -19.01 -20.74 1.98
C GLN A 11 -19.28 -21.64 0.77
N ALA A 12 -19.13 -22.97 0.96
CA ALA A 12 -19.35 -23.95 -0.11
C ALA A 12 -20.79 -23.86 -0.63
N GLY A 13 -20.94 -23.69 -1.93
CA GLY A 13 -22.24 -23.52 -2.61
C GLY A 13 -22.81 -22.11 -2.61
N LYS A 14 -22.19 -21.13 -1.90
CA LYS A 14 -22.58 -19.73 -1.95
C LYS A 14 -21.75 -18.89 -2.91
N ILE A 15 -20.50 -19.29 -3.12
CA ILE A 15 -19.55 -18.62 -4.01
C ILE A 15 -19.02 -19.65 -5.00
N GLU A 16 -19.22 -19.38 -6.27
CA GLU A 16 -18.65 -20.15 -7.38
C GLU A 16 -17.44 -19.42 -7.95
N SER A 17 -16.27 -20.03 -7.87
CA SER A 17 -15.01 -19.41 -8.30
C SER A 17 -14.90 -19.20 -9.81
N THR A 18 -15.75 -19.88 -10.58
CA THR A 18 -15.81 -19.78 -12.06
C THR A 18 -16.82 -18.75 -12.57
N GLN A 19 -17.68 -18.25 -11.68
CA GLN A 19 -18.73 -17.30 -12.02
C GLN A 19 -18.17 -15.86 -11.97
N LEU A 20 -18.54 -15.05 -12.97
CA LEU A 20 -18.30 -13.62 -12.95
C LEU A 20 -19.43 -12.91 -12.22
N TYR A 21 -19.11 -12.10 -11.24
CA TYR A 21 -20.05 -11.32 -10.45
C TYR A 21 -19.99 -9.85 -10.86
N PRO A 22 -21.11 -9.13 -10.94
CA PRO A 22 -21.14 -7.68 -10.99
C PRO A 22 -20.36 -7.10 -9.79
N LEU A 23 -19.69 -5.97 -9.99
CA LEU A 23 -18.78 -5.39 -8.98
C LEU A 23 -19.46 -5.18 -7.63
N VAL A 24 -20.67 -4.61 -7.62
CA VAL A 24 -21.42 -4.31 -6.39
C VAL A 24 -21.76 -5.60 -5.64
N ASP A 25 -22.20 -6.62 -6.38
CA ASP A 25 -22.55 -7.92 -5.80
C ASP A 25 -21.31 -8.63 -5.24
N ALA A 26 -20.18 -8.57 -5.95
CA ALA A 26 -18.91 -9.10 -5.48
C ALA A 26 -18.45 -8.44 -4.17
N LEU A 27 -18.52 -7.11 -4.08
CA LEU A 27 -18.18 -6.37 -2.87
C LEU A 27 -19.11 -6.71 -1.70
N ASN A 28 -20.41 -6.85 -1.94
CA ASN A 28 -21.38 -7.25 -0.92
C ASN A 28 -21.13 -8.68 -0.44
N LEU A 29 -20.85 -9.62 -1.35
CA LEU A 29 -20.48 -11.00 -1.01
C LEU A 29 -19.23 -11.07 -0.14
N VAL A 30 -18.17 -10.32 -0.50
CA VAL A 30 -16.94 -10.26 0.31
C VAL A 30 -17.22 -9.73 1.70
N LYS A 31 -18.04 -8.67 1.84
CA LYS A 31 -18.43 -8.09 3.14
C LYS A 31 -19.27 -9.06 3.97
N GLU A 32 -20.19 -9.80 3.37
CA GLU A 32 -21.04 -10.79 4.05
C GLU A 32 -20.19 -11.94 4.59
N HIS A 33 -19.19 -12.38 3.82
CA HIS A 33 -18.33 -13.51 4.20
C HIS A 33 -17.13 -13.15 5.08
N ALA A 34 -16.94 -11.87 5.38
CA ALA A 34 -15.96 -11.39 6.35
C ALA A 34 -16.46 -11.66 7.78
N THR A 35 -15.96 -12.75 8.40
CA THR A 35 -16.47 -13.29 9.68
C THR A 35 -15.51 -13.08 10.86
N ALA A 36 -14.39 -12.38 10.68
CA ALA A 36 -13.45 -12.12 11.76
C ALA A 36 -14.02 -11.15 12.81
N LYS A 37 -13.46 -11.21 14.03
CA LYS A 37 -13.84 -10.33 15.13
C LYS A 37 -13.24 -8.92 15.04
N PHE A 38 -12.39 -8.67 14.04
CA PHE A 38 -11.76 -7.39 13.74
C PHE A 38 -12.22 -6.88 12.38
N ASP A 39 -11.98 -5.62 12.10
CA ASP A 39 -12.31 -5.00 10.82
C ASP A 39 -11.35 -5.51 9.73
N GLU A 40 -11.82 -6.46 8.91
CA GLU A 40 -11.03 -7.13 7.88
C GLU A 40 -10.71 -6.17 6.72
N SER A 41 -9.52 -6.30 6.14
CA SER A 41 -9.16 -5.58 4.90
C SER A 41 -9.90 -6.21 3.72
N ILE A 42 -10.30 -5.39 2.78
CA ILE A 42 -10.77 -5.82 1.45
C ILE A 42 -9.64 -5.56 0.47
N ASP A 43 -9.10 -6.65 -0.05
CA ASP A 43 -7.99 -6.65 -0.97
C ASP A 43 -8.46 -7.06 -2.36
N VAL A 44 -7.78 -6.55 -3.39
CA VAL A 44 -8.03 -6.87 -4.79
C VAL A 44 -6.76 -7.43 -5.43
N ALA A 45 -6.92 -8.43 -6.28
CA ALA A 45 -5.89 -8.96 -7.15
C ALA A 45 -6.31 -8.69 -8.61
N VAL A 46 -5.48 -7.96 -9.35
CA VAL A 46 -5.74 -7.61 -10.76
C VAL A 46 -4.72 -8.30 -11.64
N GLN A 47 -5.19 -9.20 -12.51
CA GLN A 47 -4.36 -9.83 -13.52
C GLN A 47 -4.12 -8.83 -14.65
N LEU A 48 -2.86 -8.48 -14.86
CA LEU A 48 -2.43 -7.64 -15.98
C LEU A 48 -2.01 -8.49 -17.18
N GLY A 49 -2.14 -7.94 -18.38
CA GLY A 49 -1.67 -8.57 -19.63
C GLY A 49 -0.17 -8.33 -19.89
N VAL A 50 0.67 -8.35 -18.85
CA VAL A 50 2.11 -8.03 -18.92
C VAL A 50 2.99 -9.21 -18.56
N ASP A 51 4.18 -9.27 -19.15
CA ASP A 51 5.23 -10.24 -18.78
C ASP A 51 6.17 -9.60 -17.75
N ALA A 52 5.97 -9.93 -16.49
CA ALA A 52 6.77 -9.40 -15.37
C ALA A 52 8.25 -9.79 -15.39
N LYS A 53 8.67 -10.73 -16.28
CA LYS A 53 10.07 -11.09 -16.47
C LYS A 53 10.83 -10.06 -17.29
N LYS A 54 10.12 -9.30 -18.12
CA LYS A 54 10.68 -8.23 -18.93
C LYS A 54 10.75 -6.94 -18.12
N SER A 55 11.91 -6.34 -18.02
CA SER A 55 12.15 -5.14 -17.19
C SER A 55 11.36 -3.91 -17.64
N ASP A 56 11.03 -3.82 -18.92
CA ASP A 56 10.20 -2.79 -19.56
C ASP A 56 8.70 -2.94 -19.26
N GLN A 57 8.25 -4.15 -18.88
CA GLN A 57 6.85 -4.45 -18.56
C GLN A 57 6.56 -4.52 -17.05
N VAL A 58 7.54 -4.20 -16.21
CA VAL A 58 7.34 -4.16 -14.76
C VAL A 58 6.52 -2.94 -14.36
N VAL A 59 5.25 -3.17 -14.04
CA VAL A 59 4.33 -2.15 -13.52
C VAL A 59 4.58 -1.94 -12.04
N ARG A 60 4.86 -0.69 -11.67
CA ARG A 60 5.04 -0.25 -10.29
C ARG A 60 4.62 1.20 -10.14
N GLY A 61 3.81 1.48 -9.13
CA GLY A 61 3.33 2.82 -8.87
C GLY A 61 2.72 2.98 -7.49
N ALA A 62 2.08 4.12 -7.29
CA ALA A 62 1.28 4.41 -6.12
C ALA A 62 0.04 5.20 -6.54
N VAL A 63 -1.04 5.00 -5.83
CA VAL A 63 -2.29 5.71 -5.99
C VAL A 63 -2.78 6.21 -4.62
N VAL A 64 -3.28 7.42 -4.57
CA VAL A 64 -3.97 7.95 -3.39
C VAL A 64 -5.44 7.60 -3.54
N LEU A 65 -5.94 6.77 -2.61
CA LEU A 65 -7.34 6.37 -2.63
C LEU A 65 -8.23 7.51 -2.14
N PRO A 66 -9.31 7.86 -2.85
CA PRO A 66 -10.17 9.00 -2.50
C PRO A 66 -10.83 8.85 -1.13
N ASN A 67 -11.12 7.62 -0.71
CA ASN A 67 -11.73 7.32 0.59
C ASN A 67 -10.72 6.76 1.61
N GLY A 68 -9.43 6.81 1.30
CA GLY A 68 -8.39 6.24 2.15
C GLY A 68 -8.42 4.72 2.24
N THR A 69 -7.55 4.16 3.08
CA THR A 69 -7.44 2.70 3.31
C THR A 69 -8.11 2.24 4.63
N GLY A 70 -8.60 3.18 5.45
CA GLY A 70 -9.09 2.88 6.80
C GLY A 70 -7.99 2.50 7.81
N LYS A 71 -6.73 2.72 7.46
CA LYS A 71 -5.58 2.56 8.37
C LYS A 71 -4.83 3.88 8.49
N THR A 72 -4.53 4.29 9.72
CA THR A 72 -3.56 5.36 9.97
C THR A 72 -2.16 4.79 9.83
N LYS A 73 -1.39 5.28 8.87
CA LYS A 73 0.01 4.88 8.65
C LYS A 73 0.96 5.84 9.36
N ARG A 74 1.97 5.29 10.01
CA ARG A 74 3.06 6.05 10.61
C ARG A 74 4.11 6.32 9.55
N VAL A 75 4.46 7.58 9.39
CA VAL A 75 5.35 8.05 8.32
C VAL A 75 6.67 8.50 8.92
N ALA A 76 7.76 7.90 8.49
CA ALA A 76 9.13 8.35 8.76
C ALA A 76 9.68 9.14 7.57
N VAL A 77 10.34 10.23 7.86
CA VAL A 77 10.90 11.12 6.84
C VAL A 77 12.38 11.33 7.06
N PHE A 78 13.17 11.02 6.05
CA PHE A 78 14.58 11.36 5.99
C PHE A 78 14.76 12.72 5.31
N ALA A 79 14.98 13.76 6.10
CA ALA A 79 15.18 15.12 5.61
C ALA A 79 15.97 15.96 6.62
N GLN A 80 16.60 17.03 6.16
CA GLN A 80 17.34 18.00 6.98
C GLN A 80 16.86 19.43 6.74
N GLY A 81 17.13 20.32 7.71
CA GLY A 81 16.85 21.75 7.62
C GLY A 81 15.37 22.05 7.41
N ALA A 82 15.06 22.97 6.50
CA ALA A 82 13.69 23.41 6.22
C ALA A 82 12.75 22.27 5.82
N LYS A 83 13.24 21.30 5.03
CA LYS A 83 12.44 20.11 4.62
C LYS A 83 12.03 19.24 5.83
N ALA A 84 12.84 19.21 6.87
CA ALA A 84 12.49 18.48 8.10
C ALA A 84 11.35 19.16 8.86
N GLU A 85 11.34 20.50 8.89
CA GLU A 85 10.27 21.27 9.52
C GLU A 85 8.98 21.20 8.70
N GLU A 86 9.07 21.26 7.37
CA GLU A 86 7.93 21.04 6.48
C GLU A 86 7.31 19.65 6.66
N ALA A 87 8.14 18.61 6.82
CA ALA A 87 7.68 17.26 7.09
C ALA A 87 6.95 17.15 8.43
N LYS A 88 7.46 17.76 9.49
CA LYS A 88 6.81 17.82 10.80
C LYS A 88 5.49 18.58 10.73
N ALA A 89 5.46 19.72 10.07
CA ALA A 89 4.25 20.50 9.87
C ALA A 89 3.19 19.77 9.06
N ALA A 90 3.60 18.92 8.10
CA ALA A 90 2.71 18.05 7.32
C ALA A 90 2.21 16.84 8.12
N GLY A 91 2.72 16.62 9.34
CA GLY A 91 2.28 15.56 10.24
C GLY A 91 3.09 14.27 10.15
N ALA A 92 4.36 14.29 9.74
CA ALA A 92 5.24 13.13 9.84
C ALA A 92 5.42 12.71 11.30
N ASP A 93 5.42 11.40 11.56
CA ASP A 93 5.51 10.87 12.92
C ASP A 93 6.96 10.83 13.41
N VAL A 94 7.89 10.56 12.52
CA VAL A 94 9.33 10.55 12.80
C VAL A 94 10.06 11.31 11.70
N VAL A 95 10.91 12.25 12.08
CA VAL A 95 11.74 13.01 11.13
C VAL A 95 13.16 13.03 11.64
N GLY A 96 14.11 12.62 10.82
CA GLY A 96 15.52 12.54 11.19
C GLY A 96 16.43 12.29 10.00
N MET A 97 17.70 12.11 10.26
CA MET A 97 18.71 11.79 9.26
C MET A 97 19.60 10.66 9.76
N ASP A 98 20.80 10.97 10.28
CA ASP A 98 21.74 9.96 10.77
C ASP A 98 21.27 9.33 12.10
N ASP A 99 20.57 10.08 12.93
CA ASP A 99 19.89 9.63 14.14
C ASP A 99 18.82 8.57 13.82
N LEU A 100 17.93 8.87 12.89
CA LEU A 100 16.91 7.92 12.39
C LEU A 100 17.57 6.71 11.72
N ALA A 101 18.66 6.92 10.97
CA ALA A 101 19.40 5.83 10.36
C ALA A 101 20.02 4.88 11.41
N ALA A 102 20.50 5.41 12.53
CA ALA A 102 21.01 4.60 13.63
C ALA A 102 19.90 3.76 14.29
N GLU A 103 18.71 4.34 14.51
CA GLU A 103 17.54 3.61 15.02
C GLU A 103 17.12 2.47 14.10
N VAL A 104 17.07 2.72 12.78
CA VAL A 104 16.77 1.69 11.79
C VAL A 104 17.79 0.56 11.81
N LYS A 105 19.09 0.87 11.94
CA LYS A 105 20.16 -0.13 12.08
C LYS A 105 20.02 -0.93 13.36
N ALA A 106 19.57 -0.31 14.45
CA ALA A 106 19.28 -0.99 15.72
C ALA A 106 17.99 -1.85 15.67
N GLY A 107 17.24 -1.81 14.57
CA GLY A 107 16.00 -2.58 14.39
C GLY A 107 14.75 -1.86 14.86
N ASN A 108 14.84 -0.64 15.38
CA ASN A 108 13.72 0.18 15.81
C ASN A 108 13.09 0.86 14.60
N MET A 109 11.97 0.33 14.13
CA MET A 109 11.24 0.84 12.96
C MET A 109 9.75 0.96 13.27
N PRO A 110 9.35 1.95 14.11
CA PRO A 110 7.95 2.16 14.48
C PRO A 110 7.16 2.93 13.40
N PHE A 111 7.41 2.63 12.12
CA PHE A 111 6.79 3.30 10.99
C PHE A 111 6.42 2.31 9.88
N ASP A 112 5.45 2.71 9.08
CA ASP A 112 4.86 1.88 8.02
C ASP A 112 5.24 2.37 6.61
N ILE A 113 5.69 3.63 6.50
CA ILE A 113 6.16 4.23 5.24
C ILE A 113 7.41 5.06 5.52
N VAL A 114 8.35 4.99 4.59
CA VAL A 114 9.56 5.84 4.59
C VAL A 114 9.53 6.77 3.38
N ILE A 115 9.69 8.06 3.65
CA ILE A 115 9.83 9.11 2.64
C ILE A 115 11.23 9.69 2.79
N ALA A 116 11.87 10.02 1.69
CA ALA A 116 13.21 10.60 1.69
C ALA A 116 13.30 11.80 0.76
N ALA A 117 13.94 12.86 1.21
CA ALA A 117 14.41 13.89 0.33
C ALA A 117 15.54 13.34 -0.58
N PRO A 118 15.70 13.81 -1.83
CA PRO A 118 16.75 13.31 -2.73
C PRO A 118 18.15 13.37 -2.10
N ASP A 119 18.43 14.42 -1.33
CA ASP A 119 19.69 14.63 -0.64
C ASP A 119 19.95 13.57 0.45
N ALA A 120 18.89 13.08 1.08
CA ALA A 120 18.94 12.07 2.13
C ALA A 120 19.16 10.64 1.58
N MET A 121 19.02 10.43 0.27
CA MET A 121 19.16 9.10 -0.33
C MET A 121 20.54 8.49 -0.16
N ARG A 122 21.58 9.30 0.05
CA ARG A 122 22.92 8.81 0.38
C ARG A 122 22.93 8.04 1.70
N VAL A 123 22.23 8.53 2.70
CA VAL A 123 22.11 7.87 4.02
C VAL A 123 21.17 6.68 3.93
N VAL A 124 19.99 6.85 3.33
CA VAL A 124 18.98 5.81 3.15
C VAL A 124 19.50 4.64 2.33
N GLY A 125 20.37 4.89 1.35
CA GLY A 125 21.03 3.84 0.54
C GLY A 125 21.80 2.83 1.40
N THR A 126 22.43 3.26 2.49
CA THR A 126 23.14 2.38 3.42
C THR A 126 22.20 1.44 4.20
N LEU A 127 20.91 1.79 4.25
CA LEU A 127 19.86 1.00 4.93
C LEU A 127 19.14 0.04 3.98
N GLY A 128 19.56 -0.03 2.72
CA GLY A 128 18.89 -0.82 1.68
C GLY A 128 18.75 -2.30 2.03
N GLN A 129 19.73 -2.88 2.72
CA GLN A 129 19.68 -4.28 3.19
C GLN A 129 18.62 -4.53 4.27
N ILE A 130 18.24 -3.50 5.02
CA ILE A 130 17.25 -3.58 6.11
C ILE A 130 15.86 -3.20 5.58
N LEU A 131 15.75 -2.07 4.86
CA LEU A 131 14.49 -1.53 4.37
C LEU A 131 13.97 -2.26 3.13
N GLY A 132 14.88 -2.78 2.28
CA GLY A 132 14.52 -3.47 1.04
C GLY A 132 13.64 -4.70 1.24
N PRO A 133 14.06 -5.70 2.05
CA PRO A 133 13.25 -6.90 2.31
C PRO A 133 11.89 -6.61 2.95
N ARG A 134 11.78 -5.51 3.68
CA ARG A 134 10.53 -5.07 4.33
C ARG A 134 9.62 -4.24 3.41
N GLY A 135 10.06 -3.94 2.18
CA GLY A 135 9.31 -3.12 1.25
C GLY A 135 9.23 -1.64 1.63
N LEU A 136 10.06 -1.18 2.58
CA LEU A 136 10.08 0.19 3.10
C LEU A 136 11.07 1.11 2.37
N MET A 137 11.84 0.57 1.41
CA MET A 137 12.84 1.35 0.68
C MET A 137 12.17 2.44 -0.17
N PRO A 138 12.49 3.73 0.04
CA PRO A 138 11.95 4.81 -0.76
C PRO A 138 12.31 4.66 -2.25
N ASN A 139 11.38 5.07 -3.12
CA ASN A 139 11.57 4.97 -4.56
C ASN A 139 10.92 6.17 -5.29
N PRO A 140 11.64 6.80 -6.26
CA PRO A 140 11.10 7.91 -7.04
C PRO A 140 9.83 7.55 -7.83
N LYS A 141 9.76 6.32 -8.40
CA LYS A 141 8.59 5.86 -9.18
C LYS A 141 7.30 5.76 -8.37
N VAL A 142 7.42 5.65 -7.05
CA VAL A 142 6.29 5.56 -6.11
C VAL A 142 6.00 6.90 -5.45
N GLY A 143 6.85 7.92 -5.73
CA GLY A 143 6.72 9.25 -5.15
C GLY A 143 7.17 9.36 -3.69
N THR A 144 7.90 8.35 -3.17
CA THR A 144 8.46 8.38 -1.81
C THR A 144 9.87 8.97 -1.75
N VAL A 145 10.48 9.26 -2.90
CA VAL A 145 11.67 10.11 -3.01
C VAL A 145 11.27 11.36 -3.78
N THR A 146 11.18 12.48 -3.09
CA THR A 146 10.70 13.73 -3.68
C THR A 146 11.31 14.93 -2.95
N PRO A 147 11.54 16.07 -3.65
CA PRO A 147 11.88 17.33 -3.01
C PRO A 147 10.71 17.92 -2.21
N ASP A 148 9.46 17.66 -2.63
CA ASP A 148 8.24 18.08 -1.93
C ASP A 148 7.82 17.01 -0.90
N VAL A 149 8.45 17.11 0.25
CA VAL A 149 8.24 16.15 1.35
C VAL A 149 6.85 16.35 1.99
N ALA A 150 6.37 17.59 2.03
CA ALA A 150 5.09 17.91 2.67
C ALA A 150 3.91 17.24 1.96
N THR A 151 3.86 17.34 0.63
CA THR A 151 2.82 16.68 -0.19
C THR A 151 2.93 15.16 -0.09
N ALA A 152 4.15 14.60 -0.09
CA ALA A 152 4.35 13.16 0.05
C ALA A 152 3.85 12.63 1.40
N VAL A 153 4.06 13.34 2.50
CA VAL A 153 3.55 12.98 3.83
C VAL A 153 2.02 13.04 3.86
N LYS A 154 1.41 14.10 3.31
CA LYS A 154 -0.05 14.21 3.22
C LYS A 154 -0.66 13.07 2.43
N ASN A 155 -0.10 12.73 1.27
CA ASN A 155 -0.56 11.61 0.43
C ASN A 155 -0.42 10.27 1.16
N ALA A 156 0.71 10.04 1.83
CA ALA A 156 0.95 8.82 2.60
C ALA A 156 -0.09 8.64 3.73
N LYS A 157 -0.46 9.73 4.41
CA LYS A 157 -1.49 9.73 5.46
C LYS A 157 -2.92 9.69 4.91
N ALA A 158 -3.16 10.26 3.73
CA ALA A 158 -4.46 10.21 3.05
C ALA A 158 -4.84 8.80 2.54
N GLY A 159 -3.93 7.81 2.64
CA GLY A 159 -4.21 6.44 2.23
C GLY A 159 -3.61 6.07 0.89
N GLN A 160 -2.41 6.55 0.61
CA GLN A 160 -1.65 6.12 -0.54
C GLN A 160 -1.35 4.62 -0.47
N VAL A 161 -1.72 3.88 -1.53
CA VAL A 161 -1.42 2.47 -1.73
C VAL A 161 -0.35 2.34 -2.80
N GLN A 162 0.71 1.61 -2.47
CA GLN A 162 1.75 1.25 -3.42
C GLN A 162 1.41 -0.10 -4.03
N PHE A 163 1.64 -0.24 -5.32
CA PHE A 163 1.44 -1.50 -6.03
C PHE A 163 2.66 -1.85 -6.86
N ARG A 164 2.88 -3.12 -7.02
CA ARG A 164 3.91 -3.69 -7.87
C ARG A 164 3.41 -5.01 -8.45
N VAL A 165 3.64 -5.21 -9.75
CA VAL A 165 3.35 -6.48 -10.41
C VAL A 165 4.22 -7.59 -9.83
N ASP A 166 3.64 -8.75 -9.55
CA ASP A 166 4.33 -9.95 -9.15
C ASP A 166 4.88 -10.74 -10.36
N LYS A 167 5.50 -11.90 -10.11
CA LYS A 167 6.06 -12.75 -11.18
C LYS A 167 5.00 -13.37 -12.09
N ALA A 168 3.75 -13.42 -11.66
CA ALA A 168 2.62 -13.96 -12.40
C ALA A 168 1.87 -12.89 -13.22
N GLY A 169 2.32 -11.63 -13.17
CA GLY A 169 1.63 -10.53 -13.84
C GLY A 169 0.44 -9.98 -13.05
N ILE A 170 0.36 -10.26 -11.73
CA ILE A 170 -0.75 -9.86 -10.88
C ILE A 170 -0.33 -8.68 -9.99
N ILE A 171 -1.21 -7.72 -9.82
CA ILE A 171 -1.09 -6.65 -8.82
C ILE A 171 -2.03 -6.96 -7.68
N HIS A 172 -1.51 -6.79 -6.46
CA HIS A 172 -2.25 -6.90 -5.22
C HIS A 172 -2.34 -5.54 -4.54
N GLY A 173 -3.53 -5.19 -4.03
CA GLY A 173 -3.74 -3.93 -3.33
C GLY A 173 -4.94 -3.97 -2.39
N THR A 174 -4.85 -3.22 -1.28
CA THR A 174 -5.97 -3.04 -0.36
C THR A 174 -6.81 -1.86 -0.85
N ILE A 175 -8.11 -2.04 -1.02
CA ILE A 175 -9.05 -1.00 -1.44
C ILE A 175 -9.86 -0.41 -0.28
N GLY A 176 -9.80 -1.01 0.90
CA GLY A 176 -10.47 -0.51 2.09
C GLY A 176 -10.70 -1.56 3.17
N ARG A 177 -11.71 -1.32 3.98
CA ARG A 177 -12.10 -2.17 5.10
C ARG A 177 -13.54 -2.68 4.93
N ARG A 178 -13.85 -3.78 5.63
CA ARG A 178 -15.22 -4.30 5.72
C ARG A 178 -16.22 -3.24 6.20
N SER A 179 -15.79 -2.36 7.11
CA SER A 179 -16.60 -1.26 7.66
C SER A 179 -16.96 -0.17 6.65
N PHE A 180 -16.28 -0.13 5.49
CA PHE A 180 -16.55 0.85 4.45
C PHE A 180 -17.86 0.54 3.72
N ASP A 181 -18.57 1.60 3.32
CA ASP A 181 -19.72 1.47 2.42
C ASP A 181 -19.27 0.94 1.05
N THR A 182 -20.16 0.24 0.37
CA THR A 182 -19.87 -0.35 -0.95
C THR A 182 -19.47 0.72 -1.96
N ASP A 183 -20.08 1.91 -1.92
CA ASP A 183 -19.76 3.03 -2.80
C ASP A 183 -18.34 3.55 -2.59
N LYS A 184 -17.85 3.60 -1.33
CA LYS A 184 -16.48 3.98 -1.00
C LYS A 184 -15.46 2.97 -1.53
N LEU A 185 -15.77 1.68 -1.43
CA LEU A 185 -14.93 0.61 -1.97
C LEU A 185 -14.89 0.65 -3.50
N GLN A 186 -16.03 0.89 -4.14
CA GLN A 186 -16.13 1.05 -5.58
C GLN A 186 -15.31 2.26 -6.07
N GLY A 187 -15.41 3.41 -5.41
CA GLY A 187 -14.63 4.60 -5.73
C GLY A 187 -13.12 4.37 -5.58
N ASN A 188 -12.70 3.67 -4.54
CA ASN A 188 -11.30 3.32 -4.32
C ASN A 188 -10.78 2.34 -5.41
N LEU A 189 -11.59 1.34 -5.77
CA LEU A 189 -11.23 0.40 -6.84
C LEU A 189 -11.15 1.10 -8.20
N ALA A 190 -12.09 2.00 -8.50
CA ALA A 190 -12.07 2.78 -9.75
C ALA A 190 -10.78 3.61 -9.85
N ALA A 191 -10.39 4.31 -8.78
CA ALA A 191 -9.14 5.07 -8.74
C ALA A 191 -7.89 4.20 -8.94
N LEU A 192 -7.87 2.98 -8.39
CA LEU A 192 -6.80 2.02 -8.61
C LEU A 192 -6.73 1.60 -10.09
N ILE A 193 -7.87 1.24 -10.70
CA ILE A 193 -7.93 0.82 -12.10
C ILE A 193 -7.51 1.97 -13.04
N GLU A 194 -7.97 3.20 -12.78
CA GLU A 194 -7.54 4.37 -13.54
C GLU A 194 -6.02 4.60 -13.46
N ALA A 195 -5.42 4.38 -12.29
CA ALA A 195 -3.97 4.48 -12.12
C ALA A 195 -3.19 3.37 -12.86
N LEU A 196 -3.81 2.20 -13.07
CA LEU A 196 -3.23 1.09 -13.82
C LEU A 196 -3.34 1.28 -15.35
N ASN A 197 -4.31 2.07 -15.80
CA ASN A 197 -4.53 2.34 -17.22
C ASN A 197 -3.67 3.50 -17.77
N LYS A 198 -2.95 4.20 -16.90
CA LYS A 198 -1.99 5.28 -17.27
C LYS A 198 -0.62 4.72 -17.60
#